data_a99e15f35ed00844d0616c699ac61da7
#
_entry.id   a99e15f35ed00844d0616c699ac61da7
#
_cell.length_a   1.000
_cell.length_b   1.000
_cell.length_c   1.000
_cell.angle_alpha   90.00
_cell.angle_beta   90.00
_cell.angle_gamma   90.00
#
_symmetry.space_group_name_H-M   'P 1'
#
loop_
_entity.id
_entity.type
_entity.pdbx_description
1 polymer ?
#
loop_
_entity_poly.entity_id
_entity_poly.type
_entity_poly.pdbx_seq_one_letter_code
_entity_poly.pdbx_strand_id
1 'polypeptide(L)'
;MTRLSTGAFAVLVAATIAAFFLTQHLKVTTPLIQGAPRPVPGVINPLHGVPCMQGRNSGSTTISFYLQHRADTVDVFVVSDATGEIVRTVATGRHMRKDVRNPDGVFHWNGREDNGQVAPDGTYYFRVALIHQNRTIDLSGVPVKVKTIPPRPVVTRVTPALIPGAHGTNVTIHYAGNEGRGGTIRIYRTDLPGDPLVKSFLTPWNGHTAIWDGKINGRPAPAGTYLVGLDVTDAACDTGHFPAHVPPAPGATPNSGVTVSYLAARAPLDPVQAGSDAAIQVRSPGLAYHWALEGGAGERTPLASGQSAQGTLSVHIPAGRPGLYKLALRSAAGTTTVPIVASGAPGARVLVVLPALTWQGLNPIDDTGDGVPNTLANGGPINLDRPLVGGPPAGVADEAGLLAYLDSSHRSYELTTDLGLISGVGPRLRGHAAVALAGSERWLPPSESAALRSYVTAGGRVLSLGVDSLRRGVTIAGNRALNPTPPSATDALGAHPGGLASKTAAPVTVTSDALGLFTGVGAPLAGFQTYQPVLAVAAPGRVESSAAPSGGSPAIVGYGLGDGIVVDLGVPGLGAALSGDASARQLIDQIWTVVSK
;
A
#
# COMPACT_ATOMS: atom_id res chain seq x y z
N MET A 1 -36.54 -28.34 -95.11
CA MET A 1 -36.83 -27.18 -94.19
C MET A 1 -36.89 -27.56 -92.66
N THR A 2 -37.03 -28.83 -92.29
CA THR A 2 -37.19 -29.25 -90.87
C THR A 2 -35.90 -29.15 -90.00
N ARG A 3 -34.70 -29.21 -90.55
CA ARG A 3 -33.45 -29.15 -89.77
C ARG A 3 -33.08 -27.71 -89.32
N LEU A 4 -33.47 -26.69 -90.09
CA LEU A 4 -33.23 -25.28 -89.73
C LEU A 4 -34.17 -24.83 -88.58
N SER A 5 -35.40 -25.28 -88.58
CA SER A 5 -36.37 -24.94 -87.54
C SER A 5 -36.02 -25.59 -86.18
N THR A 6 -35.52 -26.82 -86.18
CA THR A 6 -35.07 -27.50 -84.96
C THR A 6 -33.83 -26.83 -84.36
N GLY A 7 -32.89 -26.38 -85.19
CA GLY A 7 -31.72 -25.62 -84.72
C GLY A 7 -32.08 -24.26 -84.12
N ALA A 8 -32.99 -23.53 -84.79
CA ALA A 8 -33.45 -22.25 -84.26
C ALA A 8 -34.20 -22.38 -82.93
N PHE A 9 -35.02 -23.46 -82.78
CA PHE A 9 -35.73 -23.73 -81.54
C PHE A 9 -34.74 -24.13 -80.39
N ALA A 10 -33.75 -24.92 -80.68
CA ALA A 10 -32.74 -25.31 -79.68
C ALA A 10 -31.92 -24.08 -79.18
N VAL A 11 -31.56 -23.19 -80.10
CA VAL A 11 -30.86 -21.94 -79.73
C VAL A 11 -31.77 -21.04 -78.89
N LEU A 12 -33.08 -20.95 -79.20
CA LEU A 12 -34.03 -20.12 -78.45
C LEU A 12 -34.22 -20.70 -77.04
N VAL A 13 -34.32 -22.02 -76.88
CA VAL A 13 -34.42 -22.67 -75.56
C VAL A 13 -33.14 -22.46 -74.77
N ALA A 14 -31.97 -22.63 -75.39
CA ALA A 14 -30.69 -22.39 -74.70
C ALA A 14 -30.54 -20.92 -74.25
N ALA A 15 -30.94 -19.96 -75.11
CA ALA A 15 -30.91 -18.56 -74.80
C ALA A 15 -31.88 -18.21 -73.66
N THR A 16 -33.08 -18.83 -73.61
CA THR A 16 -34.07 -18.66 -72.55
C THR A 16 -33.56 -19.20 -71.21
N ILE A 17 -32.95 -20.38 -71.25
CA ILE A 17 -32.29 -20.99 -70.04
C ILE A 17 -31.16 -20.10 -69.56
N ALA A 18 -30.26 -19.68 -70.45
CA ALA A 18 -29.14 -18.79 -70.11
C ALA A 18 -29.65 -17.43 -69.54
N ALA A 19 -30.67 -16.82 -70.14
CA ALA A 19 -31.29 -15.60 -69.64
C ALA A 19 -31.99 -15.82 -68.28
N PHE A 20 -32.59 -16.98 -68.07
CA PHE A 20 -33.17 -17.33 -66.77
C PHE A 20 -32.08 -17.46 -65.68
N PHE A 21 -31.01 -18.19 -65.96
CA PHE A 21 -29.91 -18.29 -65.00
C PHE A 21 -29.19 -16.95 -64.75
N LEU A 22 -28.99 -16.15 -65.79
CA LEU A 22 -28.40 -14.83 -65.66
C LEU A 22 -29.30 -13.89 -64.82
N THR A 23 -30.60 -13.90 -65.09
CA THR A 23 -31.57 -13.11 -64.29
C THR A 23 -31.66 -13.59 -62.86
N GLN A 24 -31.64 -14.90 -62.61
CA GLN A 24 -31.60 -15.45 -61.24
C GLN A 24 -30.29 -15.06 -60.54
N HIS A 25 -29.14 -15.17 -61.25
CA HIS A 25 -27.87 -14.78 -60.69
C HIS A 25 -27.85 -13.29 -60.33
N LEU A 26 -28.23 -12.41 -61.24
CA LEU A 26 -28.35 -10.96 -61.01
C LEU A 26 -29.33 -10.63 -59.87
N LYS A 27 -30.45 -11.34 -59.75
CA LYS A 27 -31.44 -11.15 -58.69
C LYS A 27 -30.87 -11.51 -57.31
N VAL A 28 -29.95 -12.49 -57.23
CA VAL A 28 -29.35 -12.93 -55.96
C VAL A 28 -28.13 -12.11 -55.63
N THR A 29 -27.34 -11.66 -56.60
CA THR A 29 -26.08 -10.93 -56.37
C THR A 29 -26.25 -9.43 -56.26
N THR A 30 -27.36 -8.84 -56.65
CA THR A 30 -27.56 -7.38 -56.56
C THR A 30 -27.92 -6.97 -55.13
N PRO A 31 -27.11 -6.12 -54.47
CA PRO A 31 -27.37 -5.68 -53.09
C PRO A 31 -28.68 -4.86 -53.07
N LEU A 32 -29.64 -5.29 -52.24
CA LEU A 32 -30.92 -4.58 -52.05
C LEU A 32 -30.75 -3.41 -51.09
N ILE A 33 -29.84 -3.53 -50.15
CA ILE A 33 -29.50 -2.54 -49.12
C ILE A 33 -28.11 -1.96 -49.44
N GLN A 34 -28.01 -0.66 -49.44
CA GLN A 34 -26.81 0.09 -49.68
C GLN A 34 -26.42 0.98 -48.46
N GLY A 35 -25.20 1.48 -48.46
CA GLY A 35 -24.73 2.39 -47.44
C GLY A 35 -23.91 1.74 -46.32
N ALA A 36 -23.44 0.50 -46.49
CA ALA A 36 -22.63 -0.26 -45.57
C ALA A 36 -23.21 -0.23 -44.13
N PRO A 37 -24.34 -0.91 -43.90
CA PRO A 37 -25.08 -0.86 -42.63
C PRO A 37 -24.23 -1.52 -41.51
N ARG A 38 -23.39 -0.71 -40.87
CA ARG A 38 -22.61 -1.10 -39.70
C ARG A 38 -23.26 -0.57 -38.45
N PRO A 39 -23.44 -1.38 -37.39
CA PRO A 39 -23.77 -0.88 -36.08
C PRO A 39 -22.68 0.07 -35.55
N VAL A 40 -23.09 1.25 -35.10
CA VAL A 40 -22.15 2.25 -34.53
C VAL A 40 -22.71 2.78 -33.22
N PRO A 41 -22.04 2.53 -32.10
CA PRO A 41 -20.88 1.66 -31.91
C PRO A 41 -21.19 0.18 -32.16
N GLY A 42 -20.16 -0.62 -32.48
CA GLY A 42 -20.29 -2.08 -32.66
C GLY A 42 -20.23 -2.90 -31.38
N VAL A 43 -19.96 -2.26 -30.25
CA VAL A 43 -20.03 -2.86 -28.89
C VAL A 43 -20.78 -1.87 -28.00
N ILE A 44 -21.74 -2.37 -27.22
CA ILE A 44 -22.58 -1.55 -26.34
C ILE A 44 -22.67 -2.16 -24.94
N ASN A 45 -22.80 -1.27 -23.93
CA ASN A 45 -23.21 -1.63 -22.58
C ASN A 45 -24.54 -0.96 -22.24
N PRO A 46 -25.66 -1.68 -22.30
CA PRO A 46 -26.99 -1.12 -22.00
C PRO A 46 -27.20 -0.68 -20.54
N LEU A 47 -26.32 -1.13 -19.61
CA LEU A 47 -26.39 -0.79 -18.19
C LEU A 47 -25.77 0.57 -17.89
N HIS A 48 -24.70 0.91 -18.63
CA HIS A 48 -23.92 2.12 -18.40
C HIS A 48 -23.74 2.90 -19.71
N GLY A 49 -24.61 3.84 -19.96
CA GLY A 49 -24.50 4.74 -21.10
C GLY A 49 -23.42 5.79 -20.89
N VAL A 50 -22.12 5.39 -20.84
CA VAL A 50 -21.00 6.33 -20.71
C VAL A 50 -20.63 6.94 -22.06
N PRO A 51 -20.19 8.21 -22.10
CA PRO A 51 -19.64 8.81 -23.30
C PRO A 51 -18.36 8.08 -23.70
N CYS A 52 -18.38 7.45 -24.86
CA CYS A 52 -17.20 6.89 -25.49
C CYS A 52 -16.38 7.96 -26.23
N MET A 53 -15.19 7.58 -26.70
CA MET A 53 -14.39 8.41 -27.59
C MET A 53 -15.25 8.97 -28.72
N GLN A 54 -15.17 10.27 -28.98
CA GLN A 54 -15.97 11.04 -29.94
C GLN A 54 -17.40 11.39 -29.47
N GLY A 55 -17.70 11.36 -28.15
CA GLY A 55 -18.99 11.82 -27.61
C GLY A 55 -20.18 10.90 -27.90
N ARG A 56 -19.94 9.66 -28.34
CA ARG A 56 -20.99 8.67 -28.59
C ARG A 56 -21.31 7.93 -27.29
N ASN A 57 -22.60 7.71 -27.05
CA ASN A 57 -23.07 6.94 -25.91
C ASN A 57 -22.89 5.44 -26.20
N SER A 58 -22.23 4.71 -25.30
CA SER A 58 -22.04 3.26 -25.40
C SER A 58 -23.29 2.44 -25.04
N GLY A 59 -24.36 3.05 -24.53
CA GLY A 59 -25.57 2.35 -24.10
C GLY A 59 -26.50 1.90 -25.25
N SER A 60 -26.22 2.33 -26.48
CA SER A 60 -27.05 2.03 -27.65
C SER A 60 -26.24 2.02 -28.93
N THR A 61 -26.75 1.37 -29.96
CA THR A 61 -26.16 1.35 -31.29
C THR A 61 -27.13 1.83 -32.35
N THR A 62 -26.62 2.29 -33.47
CA THR A 62 -27.41 2.76 -34.61
C THR A 62 -26.90 2.11 -35.88
N ILE A 63 -27.79 1.57 -36.70
CA ILE A 63 -27.48 1.25 -38.09
C ILE A 63 -28.15 2.25 -39.02
N SER A 64 -27.53 2.48 -40.18
CA SER A 64 -28.19 3.28 -41.22
C SER A 64 -27.90 2.71 -42.61
N PHE A 65 -28.97 2.61 -43.42
CA PHE A 65 -28.89 2.12 -44.78
C PHE A 65 -29.97 2.80 -45.64
N TYR A 66 -29.99 2.53 -46.95
CA TYR A 66 -31.02 2.95 -47.86
C TYR A 66 -31.33 1.85 -48.87
N LEU A 67 -32.51 1.92 -49.48
CA LEU A 67 -32.92 1.01 -50.55
C LEU A 67 -32.52 1.56 -51.91
N GLN A 68 -31.76 0.78 -52.69
CA GLN A 68 -31.22 1.25 -53.98
C GLN A 68 -32.19 1.22 -55.13
N HIS A 69 -33.05 0.18 -55.19
CA HIS A 69 -33.82 -0.09 -56.41
C HIS A 69 -35.23 0.46 -56.38
N ARG A 70 -35.92 0.32 -55.28
CA ARG A 70 -37.30 0.80 -55.12
C ARG A 70 -37.63 1.05 -53.67
N ALA A 71 -38.65 1.87 -53.43
CA ALA A 71 -39.23 2.03 -52.11
C ALA A 71 -39.86 0.70 -51.62
N ASP A 72 -39.83 0.46 -50.32
CA ASP A 72 -40.46 -0.71 -49.68
C ASP A 72 -40.92 -0.38 -48.27
N THR A 73 -41.71 -1.24 -47.70
CA THR A 73 -42.01 -1.27 -46.28
C THR A 73 -41.12 -2.30 -45.62
N VAL A 74 -40.46 -1.90 -44.56
CA VAL A 74 -39.45 -2.76 -43.88
C VAL A 74 -39.81 -3.04 -42.42
N ASP A 75 -39.54 -4.26 -41.99
CA ASP A 75 -39.45 -4.62 -40.60
C ASP A 75 -37.96 -4.82 -40.24
N VAL A 76 -37.56 -4.33 -39.09
CA VAL A 76 -36.17 -4.44 -38.63
C VAL A 76 -36.16 -5.10 -37.25
N PHE A 77 -35.38 -6.15 -37.15
CA PHE A 77 -35.22 -6.96 -35.93
C PHE A 77 -33.77 -7.02 -35.51
N VAL A 78 -33.53 -7.27 -34.22
CA VAL A 78 -32.25 -7.72 -33.68
C VAL A 78 -32.39 -9.22 -33.36
N VAL A 79 -31.39 -9.99 -33.81
CA VAL A 79 -31.37 -11.44 -33.71
C VAL A 79 -30.15 -11.86 -32.93
N SER A 80 -30.29 -12.78 -32.00
CA SER A 80 -29.17 -13.42 -31.31
C SER A 80 -28.40 -14.32 -32.26
N ASP A 81 -27.09 -14.11 -32.40
CA ASP A 81 -26.25 -14.94 -33.24
C ASP A 81 -26.12 -16.37 -32.71
N ALA A 82 -26.23 -16.55 -31.40
CA ALA A 82 -26.11 -17.84 -30.73
C ALA A 82 -27.37 -18.73 -30.90
N THR A 83 -28.58 -18.14 -30.89
CA THR A 83 -29.84 -18.90 -30.92
C THR A 83 -30.62 -18.75 -32.22
N GLY A 84 -30.33 -17.71 -33.00
CA GLY A 84 -31.10 -17.33 -34.19
C GLY A 84 -32.46 -16.73 -33.89
N GLU A 85 -32.78 -16.48 -32.62
CA GLU A 85 -34.07 -15.91 -32.18
C GLU A 85 -34.08 -14.40 -32.28
N ILE A 86 -35.26 -13.83 -32.61
CA ILE A 86 -35.50 -12.41 -32.57
C ILE A 86 -35.63 -11.99 -31.12
N VAL A 87 -34.72 -11.12 -30.66
CA VAL A 87 -34.70 -10.59 -29.29
C VAL A 87 -35.33 -9.22 -29.19
N ARG A 88 -35.34 -8.46 -30.30
CA ARG A 88 -35.95 -7.13 -30.37
C ARG A 88 -36.56 -6.81 -31.73
N THR A 89 -37.78 -6.31 -31.71
CA THR A 89 -38.42 -5.66 -32.85
C THR A 89 -38.09 -4.17 -32.80
N VAL A 90 -37.24 -3.70 -33.73
CA VAL A 90 -36.75 -2.30 -33.75
C VAL A 90 -37.77 -1.42 -34.51
N ALA A 91 -38.29 -1.93 -35.60
CA ALA A 91 -39.32 -1.25 -36.40
C ALA A 91 -40.21 -2.25 -37.10
N THR A 92 -41.47 -1.92 -37.26
CA THR A 92 -42.47 -2.70 -38.00
C THR A 92 -43.19 -1.77 -38.96
N GLY A 93 -43.38 -2.21 -40.20
CA GLY A 93 -44.17 -1.50 -41.21
C GLY A 93 -43.62 -0.13 -41.61
N ARG A 94 -42.29 0.09 -41.45
CA ARG A 94 -41.68 1.40 -41.74
C ARG A 94 -41.50 1.59 -43.24
N HIS A 95 -42.15 2.59 -43.79
CA HIS A 95 -41.99 2.93 -45.20
C HIS A 95 -40.60 3.56 -45.43
N MET A 96 -39.84 3.02 -46.37
CA MET A 96 -38.55 3.54 -46.81
C MET A 96 -38.60 3.96 -48.28
N ARG A 97 -38.33 5.22 -48.58
CA ARG A 97 -38.22 5.75 -49.94
C ARG A 97 -36.93 5.25 -50.59
N LYS A 98 -36.93 5.16 -51.92
CA LYS A 98 -35.76 4.84 -52.70
C LYS A 98 -34.67 5.91 -52.51
N ASP A 99 -33.43 5.49 -52.32
CA ASP A 99 -32.23 6.33 -52.17
C ASP A 99 -32.25 7.34 -51.02
N VAL A 100 -33.19 7.18 -50.05
CA VAL A 100 -33.29 8.04 -48.85
C VAL A 100 -32.76 7.30 -47.62
N ARG A 101 -31.64 7.80 -47.06
CA ARG A 101 -31.06 7.23 -45.84
C ARG A 101 -31.67 7.85 -44.57
N ASN A 102 -31.75 9.16 -44.51
CA ASN A 102 -32.19 9.89 -43.34
C ASN A 102 -33.48 10.68 -43.65
N PRO A 103 -34.56 10.56 -42.85
CA PRO A 103 -34.66 9.75 -41.61
C PRO A 103 -35.06 8.29 -41.82
N ASP A 104 -35.43 7.88 -43.04
CA ASP A 104 -36.16 6.64 -43.33
C ASP A 104 -35.39 5.39 -42.88
N GLY A 105 -34.10 5.32 -43.18
CA GLY A 105 -33.24 4.16 -42.97
C GLY A 105 -32.32 4.27 -41.76
N VAL A 106 -32.68 4.97 -40.69
CA VAL A 106 -31.95 5.06 -39.44
C VAL A 106 -32.67 4.30 -38.33
N PHE A 107 -32.02 3.31 -37.73
CA PHE A 107 -32.61 2.43 -36.72
C PHE A 107 -31.68 2.35 -35.49
N HIS A 108 -32.32 2.44 -34.31
CA HIS A 108 -31.60 2.47 -33.01
C HIS A 108 -31.98 1.24 -32.19
N TRP A 109 -30.97 0.65 -31.55
CA TRP A 109 -31.18 -0.39 -30.56
C TRP A 109 -30.44 -0.03 -29.26
N ASN A 110 -31.16 -0.05 -28.15
CA ASN A 110 -30.67 0.27 -26.83
C ASN A 110 -30.16 -0.96 -26.04
N GLY A 111 -29.90 -2.07 -26.72
CA GLY A 111 -29.40 -3.29 -26.09
C GLY A 111 -30.43 -4.01 -25.21
N ARG A 112 -31.74 -3.70 -25.37
CA ARG A 112 -32.79 -4.37 -24.60
C ARG A 112 -33.67 -5.22 -25.51
N GLU A 113 -34.21 -6.30 -24.93
CA GLU A 113 -35.19 -7.17 -25.54
C GLU A 113 -36.58 -6.53 -25.61
N ASP A 114 -37.53 -7.17 -26.29
CA ASP A 114 -38.90 -6.69 -26.38
C ASP A 114 -39.64 -6.64 -25.03
N ASN A 115 -39.24 -7.50 -24.08
CA ASN A 115 -39.73 -7.49 -22.69
C ASN A 115 -39.13 -6.36 -21.82
N GLY A 116 -38.21 -5.55 -22.37
CA GLY A 116 -37.54 -4.45 -21.68
C GLY A 116 -36.30 -4.87 -20.86
N GLN A 117 -36.03 -6.16 -20.73
CA GLN A 117 -34.80 -6.64 -20.04
C GLN A 117 -33.57 -6.36 -20.89
N VAL A 118 -32.43 -6.26 -20.24
CA VAL A 118 -31.13 -6.14 -20.93
C VAL A 118 -30.83 -7.44 -21.63
N ALA A 119 -30.51 -7.37 -22.93
CA ALA A 119 -30.11 -8.53 -23.70
C ALA A 119 -28.80 -9.12 -23.09
N PRO A 120 -28.70 -10.44 -22.94
CA PRO A 120 -27.49 -11.09 -22.40
C PRO A 120 -26.21 -10.69 -23.13
N ASP A 121 -25.07 -10.76 -22.44
CA ASP A 121 -23.76 -10.56 -23.08
C ASP A 121 -23.61 -11.55 -24.23
N GLY A 122 -23.34 -11.04 -25.44
CA GLY A 122 -23.26 -11.86 -26.63
C GLY A 122 -23.16 -11.06 -27.91
N THR A 123 -23.25 -11.80 -29.02
CA THR A 123 -23.21 -11.25 -30.38
C THR A 123 -24.60 -11.24 -30.97
N TYR A 124 -24.98 -10.15 -31.60
CA TYR A 124 -26.27 -9.92 -32.23
C TYR A 124 -26.06 -9.33 -33.60
N TYR A 125 -27.04 -9.53 -34.47
CA TYR A 125 -27.05 -8.87 -35.77
C TYR A 125 -28.44 -8.30 -36.09
N PHE A 126 -28.48 -7.33 -37.00
CA PHE A 126 -29.73 -6.80 -37.51
C PHE A 126 -30.25 -7.64 -38.65
N ARG A 127 -31.54 -7.92 -38.64
CA ARG A 127 -32.30 -8.58 -39.71
C ARG A 127 -33.28 -7.58 -40.28
N VAL A 128 -33.29 -7.43 -41.64
CA VAL A 128 -34.18 -6.52 -42.35
C VAL A 128 -35.08 -7.33 -43.27
N ALA A 129 -36.39 -7.27 -43.06
CA ALA A 129 -37.39 -7.87 -43.95
C ALA A 129 -37.96 -6.78 -44.86
N LEU A 130 -37.91 -7.01 -46.15
CA LEU A 130 -38.48 -6.18 -47.21
C LEU A 130 -39.84 -6.77 -47.58
N ILE A 131 -40.92 -6.16 -47.10
CA ILE A 131 -42.26 -6.76 -47.09
C ILE A 131 -42.80 -6.98 -48.53
N HIS A 132 -42.79 -5.94 -49.38
CA HIS A 132 -43.32 -6.03 -50.74
C HIS A 132 -42.41 -6.83 -51.68
N GLN A 133 -41.16 -7.03 -51.30
CA GLN A 133 -40.19 -7.85 -52.04
C GLN A 133 -40.15 -9.29 -51.56
N ASN A 134 -40.79 -9.59 -50.44
CA ASN A 134 -40.74 -10.89 -49.76
C ASN A 134 -39.28 -11.39 -49.61
N ARG A 135 -38.40 -10.53 -49.11
CA ARG A 135 -36.96 -10.80 -48.96
C ARG A 135 -36.50 -10.42 -47.55
N THR A 136 -35.69 -11.30 -46.98
CA THR A 136 -35.06 -11.05 -45.69
C THR A 136 -33.56 -11.02 -45.86
N ILE A 137 -32.89 -10.07 -45.19
CA ILE A 137 -31.45 -9.84 -45.25
C ILE A 137 -30.91 -9.85 -43.83
N ASP A 138 -30.04 -10.80 -43.55
CA ASP A 138 -29.31 -10.88 -42.29
C ASP A 138 -27.99 -10.14 -42.41
N LEU A 139 -27.73 -9.17 -41.53
CA LEU A 139 -26.49 -8.40 -41.46
C LEU A 139 -25.47 -9.07 -40.51
N SER A 140 -25.39 -10.41 -40.56
CA SER A 140 -24.49 -11.21 -39.68
C SER A 140 -23.00 -10.92 -39.89
N GLY A 141 -22.60 -10.42 -41.06
CA GLY A 141 -21.24 -9.99 -41.34
C GLY A 141 -20.79 -8.69 -40.63
N VAL A 142 -21.75 -7.97 -40.03
CA VAL A 142 -21.49 -6.71 -39.29
C VAL A 142 -22.24 -6.73 -37.94
N PRO A 143 -21.82 -7.61 -37.03
CA PRO A 143 -22.51 -7.80 -35.77
C PRO A 143 -22.34 -6.63 -34.81
N VAL A 144 -23.22 -6.58 -33.80
CA VAL A 144 -23.10 -5.76 -32.59
C VAL A 144 -22.90 -6.70 -31.38
N LYS A 145 -22.03 -6.32 -30.46
CA LYS A 145 -21.83 -7.05 -29.21
C LYS A 145 -22.47 -6.29 -28.04
N VAL A 146 -23.23 -7.00 -27.23
CA VAL A 146 -23.62 -6.55 -25.89
C VAL A 146 -22.55 -7.05 -24.91
N LYS A 147 -22.00 -6.13 -24.12
CA LYS A 147 -21.00 -6.42 -23.11
C LYS A 147 -21.27 -5.55 -21.89
N THR A 148 -21.69 -6.16 -20.79
CA THR A 148 -22.06 -5.48 -19.55
C THR A 148 -21.05 -5.63 -18.44
N ILE A 149 -20.05 -6.52 -18.62
CA ILE A 149 -19.01 -6.80 -17.64
C ILE A 149 -17.76 -6.01 -18.02
N PRO A 150 -17.28 -5.09 -17.16
CA PRO A 150 -16.03 -4.38 -17.37
C PRO A 150 -14.81 -5.32 -17.48
N PRO A 151 -13.73 -4.90 -18.15
CA PRO A 151 -12.50 -5.68 -18.21
C PRO A 151 -11.92 -5.88 -16.81
N ARG A 152 -11.23 -6.99 -16.60
CA ARG A 152 -10.57 -7.33 -15.33
C ARG A 152 -9.06 -7.39 -15.54
N PRO A 153 -8.40 -6.24 -15.65
CA PRO A 153 -6.94 -6.22 -15.79
C PRO A 153 -6.27 -6.73 -14.53
N VAL A 154 -5.08 -7.31 -14.69
CA VAL A 154 -4.24 -7.75 -13.60
C VAL A 154 -2.77 -7.57 -13.98
N VAL A 155 -1.96 -7.03 -13.06
CA VAL A 155 -0.50 -7.11 -13.14
C VAL A 155 -0.11 -8.47 -12.58
N THR A 156 0.52 -9.31 -13.40
CA THR A 156 0.86 -10.68 -13.02
C THR A 156 2.26 -10.79 -12.45
N ARG A 157 3.17 -9.90 -12.86
CA ARG A 157 4.56 -9.89 -12.42
C ARG A 157 5.28 -8.60 -12.79
N VAL A 158 6.17 -8.15 -11.90
CA VAL A 158 7.17 -7.13 -12.21
C VAL A 158 8.58 -7.72 -12.09
N THR A 159 9.51 -7.32 -12.96
CA THR A 159 10.88 -7.85 -12.95
C THR A 159 11.87 -6.81 -13.45
N PRO A 160 12.93 -6.50 -12.68
CA PRO A 160 13.16 -6.90 -11.28
C PRO A 160 12.22 -6.19 -10.30
N ALA A 161 11.87 -6.85 -9.19
CA ALA A 161 11.07 -6.26 -8.12
C ALA A 161 11.88 -5.34 -7.20
N LEU A 162 13.21 -5.47 -7.19
CA LEU A 162 14.14 -4.61 -6.46
C LEU A 162 15.07 -3.95 -7.46
N ILE A 163 15.10 -2.62 -7.48
CA ILE A 163 15.96 -1.83 -8.36
C ILE A 163 16.84 -0.87 -7.56
N PRO A 164 18.08 -0.60 -8.03
CA PRO A 164 18.89 0.47 -7.48
C PRO A 164 18.33 1.83 -7.90
N GLY A 165 18.33 2.80 -6.99
CA GLY A 165 17.81 4.14 -7.28
C GLY A 165 18.82 5.10 -7.92
N ALA A 166 20.11 4.72 -7.99
CA ALA A 166 21.16 5.60 -8.52
C ALA A 166 21.06 5.84 -10.03
N HIS A 167 20.53 4.87 -10.76
CA HIS A 167 20.35 4.91 -12.21
C HIS A 167 18.97 4.40 -12.56
N GLY A 168 18.34 4.94 -13.59
CA GLY A 168 17.10 4.37 -14.10
C GLY A 168 17.33 2.93 -14.52
N THR A 169 16.60 2.00 -13.93
CA THR A 169 16.65 0.57 -14.25
C THR A 169 15.32 0.17 -14.85
N ASN A 170 15.34 -0.46 -16.00
CA ASN A 170 14.13 -0.93 -16.65
C ASN A 170 13.47 -2.03 -15.81
N VAL A 171 12.20 -1.83 -15.51
CA VAL A 171 11.31 -2.80 -14.88
C VAL A 171 10.32 -3.28 -15.93
N THR A 172 10.34 -4.57 -16.22
CA THR A 172 9.36 -5.19 -17.11
C THR A 172 8.12 -5.55 -16.30
N ILE A 173 6.99 -5.03 -16.73
CA ILE A 173 5.67 -5.22 -16.12
C ILE A 173 4.90 -6.19 -17.01
N HIS A 174 4.55 -7.37 -16.50
CA HIS A 174 3.70 -8.34 -17.16
C HIS A 174 2.27 -8.18 -16.68
N TYR A 175 1.32 -8.20 -17.62
CA TYR A 175 -0.09 -8.03 -17.31
C TYR A 175 -0.99 -8.88 -18.21
N ALA A 176 -2.24 -9.06 -17.76
CA ALA A 176 -3.28 -9.80 -18.46
C ALA A 176 -4.65 -9.12 -18.27
N GLY A 177 -5.68 -9.65 -18.92
CA GLY A 177 -7.05 -9.13 -18.79
C GLY A 177 -7.29 -7.82 -19.54
N ASN A 178 -6.39 -7.43 -20.44
CA ASN A 178 -6.50 -6.22 -21.25
C ASN A 178 -7.30 -6.41 -22.55
N GLU A 179 -7.85 -7.63 -22.79
CA GLU A 179 -8.71 -7.96 -23.94
C GLU A 179 -8.11 -7.56 -25.30
N GLY A 180 -6.77 -7.64 -25.44
CA GLY A 180 -6.07 -7.25 -26.66
C GLY A 180 -6.03 -5.73 -26.90
N ARG A 181 -6.37 -4.91 -25.92
CA ARG A 181 -6.35 -3.44 -26.02
C ARG A 181 -5.17 -2.86 -25.24
N GLY A 182 -4.82 -1.64 -25.55
CA GLY A 182 -3.90 -0.86 -24.74
C GLY A 182 -4.56 -0.45 -23.43
N GLY A 183 -3.74 -0.20 -22.41
CA GLY A 183 -4.16 0.31 -21.13
C GLY A 183 -3.22 1.41 -20.64
N THR A 184 -3.39 1.82 -19.41
CA THR A 184 -2.53 2.80 -18.74
C THR A 184 -1.91 2.16 -17.51
N ILE A 185 -0.59 2.02 -17.50
CA ILE A 185 0.15 1.67 -16.27
C ILE A 185 0.12 2.88 -15.35
N ARG A 186 -0.10 2.62 -14.07
CA ARG A 186 -0.05 3.58 -12.98
C ARG A 186 0.96 3.13 -11.94
N ILE A 187 1.85 4.03 -11.54
CA ILE A 187 2.85 3.76 -10.50
C ILE A 187 2.49 4.63 -9.29
N TYR A 188 2.16 3.97 -8.19
CA TYR A 188 1.83 4.61 -6.92
C TYR A 188 3.00 4.46 -5.95
N ARG A 189 3.18 5.42 -5.06
CA ARG A 189 4.18 5.37 -4.01
C ARG A 189 3.51 5.13 -2.66
N THR A 190 3.46 3.87 -2.25
CA THR A 190 2.66 3.38 -1.12
C THR A 190 3.35 3.49 0.24
N ASP A 191 4.64 3.85 0.28
CA ASP A 191 5.37 4.18 1.51
C ASP A 191 5.17 5.63 1.97
N LEU A 192 4.40 6.42 1.21
CA LEU A 192 4.07 7.80 1.56
C LEU A 192 2.58 7.93 1.94
N PRO A 193 2.24 8.87 2.82
CA PRO A 193 0.85 9.15 3.15
C PRO A 193 0.02 9.49 1.90
N GLY A 194 -1.16 8.86 1.78
CA GLY A 194 -2.09 9.07 0.68
C GLY A 194 -1.72 8.36 -0.62
N ASP A 195 -0.74 7.47 -0.62
CA ASP A 195 -0.38 6.60 -1.75
C ASP A 195 -0.34 7.33 -3.10
N PRO A 196 0.43 8.42 -3.24
CA PRO A 196 0.35 9.29 -4.40
C PRO A 196 0.69 8.56 -5.70
N LEU A 197 -0.10 8.83 -6.75
CA LEU A 197 0.23 8.47 -8.12
C LEU A 197 1.43 9.32 -8.58
N VAL A 198 2.58 8.66 -8.89
CA VAL A 198 3.83 9.35 -9.22
C VAL A 198 4.21 9.25 -10.70
N LYS A 199 3.65 8.29 -11.43
CA LYS A 199 3.86 8.14 -12.87
C LYS A 199 2.70 7.40 -13.51
N SER A 200 2.37 7.76 -14.76
CA SER A 200 1.49 6.98 -15.62
C SER A 200 2.01 6.98 -17.06
N PHE A 201 1.77 5.90 -17.78
CA PHE A 201 2.11 5.77 -19.20
C PHE A 201 1.28 4.68 -19.88
N LEU A 202 1.17 4.79 -21.20
CA LEU A 202 0.37 3.86 -22.00
C LEU A 202 1.11 2.52 -22.21
N THR A 203 0.36 1.44 -22.25
CA THR A 203 0.86 0.13 -22.67
C THR A 203 0.84 -0.01 -24.18
N PRO A 204 1.67 -0.89 -24.77
CA PRO A 204 1.53 -1.25 -26.16
C PRO A 204 0.15 -1.83 -26.49
N TRP A 205 -0.38 -1.50 -27.67
CA TRP A 205 -1.60 -2.09 -28.19
C TRP A 205 -1.38 -3.59 -28.46
N ASN A 206 -2.30 -4.44 -28.09
CA ASN A 206 -2.18 -5.91 -28.13
C ASN A 206 -0.98 -6.49 -27.36
N GLY A 207 -0.36 -5.68 -26.48
CA GLY A 207 0.75 -6.14 -25.64
C GLY A 207 0.29 -6.80 -24.35
N HIS A 208 1.20 -7.57 -23.74
CA HIS A 208 1.06 -8.16 -22.39
C HIS A 208 2.22 -7.76 -21.48
N THR A 209 3.08 -6.87 -21.99
CA THR A 209 4.23 -6.33 -21.26
C THR A 209 4.38 -4.83 -21.50
N ALA A 210 4.84 -4.13 -20.46
CA ALA A 210 5.22 -2.73 -20.52
C ALA A 210 6.55 -2.54 -19.78
N ILE A 211 7.26 -1.46 -20.06
CA ILE A 211 8.55 -1.18 -19.42
C ILE A 211 8.45 0.16 -18.71
N TRP A 212 8.75 0.15 -17.42
CA TRP A 212 9.04 1.35 -16.65
C TRP A 212 10.55 1.56 -16.58
N ASP A 213 11.03 2.71 -16.98
CA ASP A 213 12.45 3.08 -16.99
C ASP A 213 13.06 3.36 -15.60
N GLY A 214 12.34 3.08 -14.51
CA GLY A 214 12.76 3.36 -13.15
C GLY A 214 12.90 4.85 -12.84
N LYS A 215 12.25 5.73 -13.63
CA LYS A 215 12.34 7.18 -13.47
C LYS A 215 10.97 7.81 -13.22
N ILE A 216 11.00 8.90 -12.45
CA ILE A 216 9.87 9.80 -12.20
C ILE A 216 10.31 11.19 -12.62
N ASN A 217 9.54 11.84 -13.50
CA ASN A 217 9.87 13.16 -14.06
C ASN A 217 11.30 13.27 -14.61
N GLY A 218 11.77 12.21 -15.32
CA GLY A 218 13.08 12.15 -15.94
C GLY A 218 14.26 11.88 -15.00
N ARG A 219 14.03 11.81 -13.69
CA ARG A 219 15.05 11.49 -12.66
C ARG A 219 14.87 10.07 -12.14
N PRO A 220 15.94 9.40 -11.66
CA PRO A 220 15.80 8.12 -10.97
C PRO A 220 14.73 8.20 -9.88
N ALA A 221 13.91 7.18 -9.77
CA ALA A 221 12.86 7.12 -8.77
C ALA A 221 13.47 7.16 -7.35
N PRO A 222 12.94 7.95 -6.43
CA PRO A 222 13.38 7.97 -5.03
C PRO A 222 13.28 6.60 -4.37
N ALA A 223 14.12 6.35 -3.36
CA ALA A 223 14.01 5.14 -2.54
C ALA A 223 12.62 5.01 -1.92
N GLY A 224 12.03 3.84 -1.97
CA GLY A 224 10.68 3.58 -1.44
C GLY A 224 10.00 2.39 -2.07
N THR A 225 8.75 2.17 -1.69
CA THR A 225 7.89 1.10 -2.18
C THR A 225 6.91 1.64 -3.21
N TYR A 226 6.82 0.95 -4.33
CA TYR A 226 5.99 1.33 -5.46
C TYR A 226 5.05 0.19 -5.83
N LEU A 227 3.78 0.52 -6.01
CA LEU A 227 2.75 -0.39 -6.51
C LEU A 227 2.49 -0.09 -7.99
N VAL A 228 2.50 -1.14 -8.79
CA VAL A 228 2.15 -1.06 -10.21
C VAL A 228 0.67 -1.38 -10.40
N GLY A 229 -0.07 -0.41 -10.90
CA GLY A 229 -1.47 -0.55 -11.29
C GLY A 229 -1.65 -0.57 -12.80
N LEU A 230 -2.83 -1.00 -13.25
CA LEU A 230 -3.22 -1.03 -14.67
C LEU A 230 -4.70 -0.67 -14.82
N ASP A 231 -4.99 0.32 -15.64
CA ASP A 231 -6.34 0.64 -16.09
C ASP A 231 -6.51 0.19 -17.54
N VAL A 232 -7.64 -0.44 -17.83
CA VAL A 232 -8.01 -0.85 -19.19
C VAL A 232 -9.43 -0.41 -19.49
N THR A 233 -9.61 0.27 -20.62
CA THR A 233 -10.94 0.63 -21.13
C THR A 233 -11.27 -0.24 -22.32
N ASP A 234 -12.41 -0.94 -22.27
CA ASP A 234 -12.84 -1.84 -23.32
C ASP A 234 -13.56 -1.13 -24.48
N ALA A 235 -14.13 -1.93 -25.40
CA ALA A 235 -14.82 -1.41 -26.57
C ALA A 235 -16.21 -0.83 -26.23
N ALA A 236 -16.79 -1.20 -25.10
CA ALA A 236 -18.00 -0.61 -24.56
C ALA A 236 -17.73 0.65 -23.71
N CYS A 237 -16.47 1.07 -23.59
CA CYS A 237 -15.97 2.18 -22.79
C CYS A 237 -16.08 1.95 -21.27
N ASP A 238 -16.27 0.73 -20.85
CA ASP A 238 -16.14 0.36 -19.45
C ASP A 238 -14.68 0.27 -19.06
N THR A 239 -14.32 0.80 -17.89
CA THR A 239 -12.95 0.78 -17.40
C THR A 239 -12.83 -0.16 -16.21
N GLY A 240 -11.90 -1.10 -16.32
CA GLY A 240 -11.44 -1.93 -15.24
C GLY A 240 -10.13 -1.41 -14.66
N HIS A 241 -9.98 -1.57 -13.35
CA HIS A 241 -8.82 -1.11 -12.58
C HIS A 241 -8.16 -2.28 -11.85
N PHE A 242 -6.84 -2.28 -11.88
CA PHE A 242 -6.03 -3.11 -11.00
C PHE A 242 -4.98 -2.24 -10.29
N PRO A 243 -4.86 -2.32 -8.95
CA PRO A 243 -5.88 -2.89 -8.08
C PRO A 243 -7.18 -2.10 -8.11
N ALA A 244 -8.27 -2.68 -7.61
CA ALA A 244 -9.57 -2.00 -7.56
C ALA A 244 -9.54 -0.74 -6.67
N HIS A 245 -8.71 -0.75 -5.64
CA HIS A 245 -8.50 0.36 -4.71
C HIS A 245 -7.02 0.51 -4.38
N VAL A 246 -6.59 1.73 -4.07
CA VAL A 246 -5.24 2.04 -3.58
C VAL A 246 -5.38 2.76 -2.23
N PRO A 247 -4.73 2.28 -1.15
CA PRO A 247 -3.96 1.05 -1.10
C PRO A 247 -4.85 -0.20 -1.20
N PRO A 248 -4.34 -1.30 -1.78
CA PRO A 248 -5.03 -2.57 -1.76
C PRO A 248 -4.97 -3.22 -0.37
N ALA A 249 -5.83 -4.20 -0.13
CA ALA A 249 -5.68 -5.06 1.04
C ALA A 249 -4.34 -5.81 1.00
N PRO A 250 -3.70 -6.09 2.14
CA PRO A 250 -2.44 -6.84 2.19
C PRO A 250 -2.53 -8.16 1.42
N GLY A 251 -1.57 -8.41 0.54
CA GLY A 251 -1.51 -9.61 -0.29
C GLY A 251 -2.47 -9.65 -1.48
N ALA A 252 -3.28 -8.60 -1.73
CA ALA A 252 -4.22 -8.57 -2.85
C ALA A 252 -3.55 -8.34 -4.22
N THR A 253 -2.31 -7.88 -4.24
CA THR A 253 -1.55 -7.51 -5.44
C THR A 253 -0.20 -8.24 -5.53
N PRO A 254 -0.18 -9.60 -5.45
CA PRO A 254 1.07 -10.33 -5.43
C PRO A 254 1.92 -10.03 -6.67
N ASN A 255 3.23 -9.90 -6.48
CA ASN A 255 4.21 -9.64 -7.55
C ASN A 255 4.01 -8.31 -8.32
N SER A 256 3.25 -7.37 -7.77
CA SER A 256 2.99 -6.06 -8.39
C SER A 256 3.82 -4.94 -7.78
N GLY A 257 4.67 -5.26 -6.80
CA GLY A 257 5.51 -4.31 -6.08
C GLY A 257 6.88 -4.12 -6.74
N VAL A 258 7.38 -2.88 -6.67
CA VAL A 258 8.78 -2.54 -6.96
C VAL A 258 9.36 -1.78 -5.79
N THR A 259 10.44 -2.30 -5.22
CA THR A 259 11.23 -1.58 -4.23
C THR A 259 12.40 -0.87 -4.90
N VAL A 260 12.48 0.44 -4.74
CA VAL A 260 13.64 1.24 -5.13
C VAL A 260 14.51 1.44 -3.91
N SER A 261 15.73 0.91 -3.95
CA SER A 261 16.70 1.00 -2.87
C SER A 261 17.99 1.63 -3.37
N TYR A 262 18.45 2.65 -2.68
CA TYR A 262 19.76 3.23 -2.93
C TYR A 262 20.82 2.50 -2.12
N LEU A 263 21.15 3.05 -0.97
CA LEU A 263 22.06 2.47 0.01
C LEU A 263 21.21 2.05 1.22
N ALA A 264 21.31 0.80 1.62
CA ALA A 264 20.58 0.28 2.78
C ALA A 264 21.53 -0.55 3.65
N ALA A 265 21.28 -0.53 4.94
CA ALA A 265 22.07 -1.31 5.89
C ALA A 265 21.15 -1.98 6.94
N ARG A 266 21.60 -3.12 7.44
CA ARG A 266 20.98 -3.86 8.53
C ARG A 266 22.01 -4.03 9.64
N ALA A 267 21.76 -3.42 10.79
CA ALA A 267 22.50 -3.64 12.02
C ALA A 267 21.87 -4.79 12.84
N PRO A 268 22.60 -5.39 13.77
CA PRO A 268 22.03 -6.27 14.78
C PRO A 268 20.92 -5.55 15.55
N LEU A 269 19.80 -6.23 15.79
CA LEU A 269 18.69 -5.74 16.62
C LEU A 269 18.86 -6.13 18.08
N ASP A 270 19.60 -7.22 18.33
CA ASP A 270 20.08 -7.59 19.67
C ASP A 270 21.25 -6.68 20.07
N PRO A 271 21.44 -6.42 21.38
CA PRO A 271 22.55 -5.60 21.82
C PRO A 271 23.89 -6.30 21.54
N VAL A 272 24.85 -5.53 21.04
CA VAL A 272 26.23 -5.96 20.84
C VAL A 272 27.04 -5.62 22.11
N GLN A 273 27.93 -6.51 22.55
CA GLN A 273 28.78 -6.21 23.70
C GLN A 273 29.74 -5.07 23.36
N ALA A 274 29.84 -4.03 24.21
CA ALA A 274 30.83 -2.98 24.05
C ALA A 274 32.24 -3.59 24.12
N GLY A 275 33.11 -3.21 23.19
CA GLY A 275 34.43 -3.82 22.97
C GLY A 275 34.45 -4.96 21.96
N SER A 276 33.32 -5.33 21.38
CA SER A 276 33.23 -6.32 20.31
C SER A 276 32.88 -5.70 18.95
N ASP A 277 32.85 -6.51 17.91
CA ASP A 277 32.55 -6.09 16.56
C ASP A 277 31.06 -6.31 16.22
N ALA A 278 30.42 -5.31 15.67
CA ALA A 278 29.09 -5.39 15.10
C ALA A 278 29.16 -5.76 13.61
N ALA A 279 28.48 -6.82 13.22
CA ALA A 279 28.38 -7.22 11.82
C ALA A 279 27.19 -6.52 11.15
N ILE A 280 27.48 -5.69 10.16
CA ILE A 280 26.48 -4.90 9.42
C ILE A 280 26.35 -5.45 8.01
N GLN A 281 25.14 -5.81 7.61
CA GLN A 281 24.86 -6.16 6.21
C GLN A 281 24.59 -4.88 5.42
N VAL A 282 25.40 -4.61 4.39
CA VAL A 282 25.27 -3.42 3.56
C VAL A 282 24.84 -3.81 2.17
N ARG A 283 23.75 -3.22 1.72
CA ARG A 283 23.30 -3.30 0.34
C ARG A 283 23.69 -2.00 -0.36
N SER A 284 24.81 -2.05 -1.08
CA SER A 284 25.27 -0.99 -1.95
C SER A 284 25.35 -1.56 -3.37
N PRO A 285 24.61 -1.06 -4.36
CA PRO A 285 24.52 -1.67 -5.69
C PRO A 285 25.84 -1.45 -6.48
N GLY A 286 26.86 -2.23 -6.13
CA GLY A 286 28.18 -2.22 -6.79
C GLY A 286 29.00 -0.95 -6.57
N LEU A 287 28.62 -0.09 -5.62
CA LEU A 287 29.29 1.18 -5.34
C LEU A 287 30.06 1.12 -4.03
N ALA A 288 31.23 1.74 -3.99
CA ALA A 288 31.94 2.01 -2.76
C ALA A 288 31.13 3.01 -1.90
N TYR A 289 31.20 2.83 -0.59
CA TYR A 289 30.57 3.70 0.38
C TYR A 289 31.53 4.10 1.50
N HIS A 290 31.38 5.31 1.99
CA HIS A 290 31.99 5.78 3.22
C HIS A 290 31.09 5.46 4.38
N TRP A 291 31.66 5.11 5.51
CA TRP A 291 30.93 4.88 6.74
C TRP A 291 31.55 5.65 7.91
N ALA A 292 30.74 6.01 8.86
CA ALA A 292 31.15 6.67 10.09
C ALA A 292 30.31 6.16 11.27
N LEU A 293 30.96 5.75 12.34
CA LEU A 293 30.36 5.41 13.62
C LEU A 293 30.32 6.65 14.50
N GLU A 294 29.11 7.09 14.84
CA GLU A 294 28.88 8.25 15.70
C GLU A 294 28.39 7.79 17.07
N GLY A 295 28.85 8.42 18.15
CA GLY A 295 28.33 8.20 19.49
C GLY A 295 26.93 8.80 19.66
N GLY A 296 26.10 8.18 20.52
CA GLY A 296 24.73 8.66 20.81
C GLY A 296 24.67 10.02 21.51
N ALA A 297 25.74 10.42 22.18
CA ALA A 297 25.83 11.65 22.97
C ALA A 297 25.98 12.95 22.13
N GLY A 298 25.82 12.90 20.81
CA GLY A 298 25.99 14.07 19.94
C GLY A 298 27.46 14.47 19.74
N GLU A 299 28.37 13.51 19.86
CA GLU A 299 29.79 13.71 19.56
C GLU A 299 29.94 14.21 18.12
N ARG A 300 30.56 15.36 17.92
CA ARG A 300 30.76 15.97 16.60
C ARG A 300 31.79 15.25 15.73
N THR A 301 32.62 14.40 16.33
CA THR A 301 33.68 13.67 15.64
C THR A 301 33.31 12.19 15.61
N PRO A 302 33.35 11.53 14.46
CA PRO A 302 33.12 10.08 14.39
C PRO A 302 34.12 9.32 15.26
N LEU A 303 33.66 8.32 16.00
CA LEU A 303 34.48 7.41 16.80
C LEU A 303 35.35 6.51 15.94
N ALA A 304 34.81 6.14 14.77
CA ALA A 304 35.52 5.39 13.75
C ALA A 304 34.92 5.73 12.38
N SER A 305 35.71 5.63 11.33
CA SER A 305 35.24 5.84 9.97
C SER A 305 36.11 5.07 8.97
N GLY A 306 35.61 4.87 7.77
CA GLY A 306 36.34 4.20 6.71
C GLY A 306 35.57 4.19 5.39
N GLN A 307 36.12 3.42 4.44
CA GLN A 307 35.53 3.17 3.14
C GLN A 307 35.47 1.67 2.88
N SER A 308 34.42 1.20 2.25
CA SER A 308 34.26 -0.20 1.86
C SER A 308 33.40 -0.29 0.59
N ALA A 309 33.48 -1.43 -0.10
CA ALA A 309 32.57 -1.82 -1.17
C ALA A 309 31.96 -3.21 -0.88
N GLN A 310 32.20 -3.75 0.30
CA GLN A 310 31.77 -5.08 0.69
C GLN A 310 30.30 -5.08 1.13
N GLY A 311 29.61 -6.18 0.90
CA GLY A 311 28.23 -6.40 1.36
C GLY A 311 28.13 -6.66 2.88
N THR A 312 29.25 -6.88 3.56
CA THR A 312 29.35 -7.01 5.02
C THR A 312 30.42 -6.08 5.54
N LEU A 313 30.08 -5.30 6.55
CA LEU A 313 30.97 -4.38 7.24
C LEU A 313 31.06 -4.80 8.70
N SER A 314 32.30 -5.00 9.22
CA SER A 314 32.56 -5.18 10.64
C SER A 314 32.93 -3.83 11.25
N VAL A 315 32.19 -3.42 12.29
CA VAL A 315 32.40 -2.14 12.99
C VAL A 315 32.73 -2.42 14.46
N HIS A 316 33.93 -2.03 14.89
CA HIS A 316 34.33 -2.17 16.30
C HIS A 316 33.58 -1.16 17.17
N ILE A 317 32.90 -1.64 18.21
CA ILE A 317 32.24 -0.80 19.21
C ILE A 317 33.19 -0.50 20.34
N PRO A 318 33.38 0.77 20.75
CA PRO A 318 34.34 1.13 21.80
C PRO A 318 34.07 0.38 23.12
N ALA A 319 35.12 -0.13 23.73
CA ALA A 319 35.03 -0.83 25.00
C ALA A 319 34.62 0.11 26.14
N GLY A 320 33.86 -0.41 27.11
CA GLY A 320 33.44 0.31 28.31
C GLY A 320 32.45 1.45 28.10
N ARG A 321 31.87 1.58 26.89
CA ARG A 321 30.88 2.60 26.55
C ARG A 321 29.60 1.94 26.06
N PRO A 322 28.67 1.55 26.95
CA PRO A 322 27.33 1.16 26.53
C PRO A 322 26.64 2.38 25.90
N GLY A 323 25.74 2.15 24.96
CA GLY A 323 25.03 3.25 24.35
C GLY A 323 24.34 2.90 23.03
N LEU A 324 23.64 3.86 22.49
CA LEU A 324 23.03 3.82 21.17
C LEU A 324 23.95 4.55 20.18
N TYR A 325 24.60 3.80 19.31
CA TYR A 325 25.47 4.33 18.27
C TYR A 325 24.68 4.52 16.98
N LYS A 326 25.13 5.48 16.16
CA LYS A 326 24.62 5.70 14.80
C LYS A 326 25.72 5.33 13.81
N LEU A 327 25.44 4.37 12.94
CA LEU A 327 26.31 4.08 11.81
C LEU A 327 25.74 4.79 10.58
N ALA A 328 26.40 5.87 10.17
CA ALA A 328 26.09 6.60 8.96
C ALA A 328 26.86 6.01 7.78
N LEU A 329 26.17 5.74 6.67
CA LEU A 329 26.77 5.29 5.41
C LEU A 329 26.43 6.29 4.30
N ARG A 330 27.39 6.56 3.42
CA ARG A 330 27.25 7.47 2.29
C ARG A 330 27.91 6.91 1.04
N SER A 331 27.21 6.95 -0.08
CA SER A 331 27.73 6.63 -1.41
C SER A 331 27.21 7.63 -2.44
N ALA A 332 27.65 7.50 -3.70
CA ALA A 332 27.06 8.25 -4.80
C ALA A 332 25.55 7.96 -4.98
N ALA A 333 25.08 6.81 -4.47
CA ALA A 333 23.67 6.40 -4.52
C ALA A 333 22.82 6.95 -3.37
N GLY A 334 23.38 7.69 -2.42
CA GLY A 334 22.64 8.27 -1.29
C GLY A 334 23.28 8.02 0.07
N THR A 335 22.50 8.25 1.12
CA THR A 335 22.90 8.09 2.51
C THR A 335 21.91 7.21 3.25
N THR A 336 22.38 6.44 4.23
CA THR A 336 21.53 5.75 5.20
C THR A 336 22.16 5.81 6.58
N THR A 337 21.37 5.66 7.63
CA THR A 337 21.82 5.62 9.02
C THR A 337 21.09 4.51 9.74
N VAL A 338 21.84 3.67 10.46
CA VAL A 338 21.27 2.59 11.25
C VAL A 338 21.73 2.66 12.70
N PRO A 339 20.85 2.38 13.68
CA PRO A 339 21.20 2.31 15.08
C PRO A 339 21.95 1.00 15.37
N ILE A 340 22.92 1.08 16.28
CA ILE A 340 23.61 -0.08 16.88
C ILE A 340 23.51 0.09 18.39
N VAL A 341 22.93 -0.89 19.07
CA VAL A 341 22.80 -0.89 20.52
C VAL A 341 23.97 -1.65 21.15
N ALA A 342 24.70 -1.02 22.04
CA ALA A 342 25.82 -1.64 22.73
C ALA A 342 25.54 -1.80 24.23
N SER A 343 25.56 -3.04 24.72
CA SER A 343 25.50 -3.36 26.15
C SER A 343 26.86 -3.17 26.83
N GLY A 344 26.81 -2.70 28.07
CA GLY A 344 28.02 -2.53 28.91
C GLY A 344 28.33 -3.74 29.79
N ALA A 345 29.25 -3.53 30.73
CA ALA A 345 29.50 -4.49 31.78
C ALA A 345 28.30 -4.56 32.74
N PRO A 346 28.00 -5.75 33.31
CA PRO A 346 26.90 -5.90 34.25
C PRO A 346 27.17 -5.17 35.57
N GLY A 347 26.12 -4.77 36.29
CA GLY A 347 26.21 -4.20 37.65
C GLY A 347 25.42 -2.91 37.87
N ALA A 348 24.80 -2.33 36.84
CA ALA A 348 23.92 -1.20 37.04
C ALA A 348 22.55 -1.63 37.60
N ARG A 349 21.95 -0.75 38.42
CA ARG A 349 20.63 -1.04 39.04
C ARG A 349 19.46 -0.85 38.11
N VAL A 350 19.63 -0.09 37.06
CA VAL A 350 18.58 0.23 36.06
C VAL A 350 18.92 -0.39 34.73
N LEU A 351 17.96 -1.11 34.16
CA LEU A 351 18.01 -1.61 32.78
C LEU A 351 17.22 -0.66 31.87
N VAL A 352 17.87 -0.13 30.85
CA VAL A 352 17.21 0.63 29.79
C VAL A 352 16.91 -0.32 28.63
N VAL A 353 15.67 -0.32 28.14
CA VAL A 353 15.19 -1.15 27.02
C VAL A 353 14.82 -0.24 25.85
N LEU A 354 15.37 -0.54 24.67
CA LEU A 354 15.10 0.17 23.43
C LEU A 354 14.11 -0.62 22.55
N PRO A 355 13.19 0.05 21.83
CA PRO A 355 12.06 -0.58 21.12
C PRO A 355 12.44 -1.09 19.73
N ALA A 356 13.40 -2.00 19.60
CA ALA A 356 13.89 -2.50 18.32
C ALA A 356 12.79 -3.20 17.50
N LEU A 357 11.87 -3.89 18.17
CA LEU A 357 10.69 -4.49 17.52
C LEU A 357 9.76 -3.41 16.94
N THR A 358 9.57 -2.31 17.65
CA THR A 358 8.79 -1.17 17.15
C THR A 358 9.50 -0.50 15.97
N TRP A 359 10.82 -0.35 16.01
CA TRP A 359 11.58 0.17 14.87
C TRP A 359 11.36 -0.65 13.60
N GLN A 360 11.44 -1.97 13.70
CA GLN A 360 11.17 -2.84 12.56
C GLN A 360 9.67 -2.92 12.24
N GLY A 361 8.82 -2.89 13.25
CA GLY A 361 7.37 -2.92 13.08
C GLY A 361 6.79 -1.75 12.29
N LEU A 362 7.46 -0.60 12.33
CA LEU A 362 7.09 0.62 11.59
C LEU A 362 7.93 0.84 10.32
N ASN A 363 8.96 0.04 10.08
CA ASN A 363 9.84 0.17 8.93
C ASN A 363 9.08 -0.16 7.62
N PRO A 364 8.89 0.79 6.68
CA PRO A 364 7.98 0.64 5.55
C PRO A 364 8.63 -0.12 4.38
N ILE A 365 9.00 -1.37 4.59
CA ILE A 365 9.51 -2.26 3.53
C ILE A 365 8.41 -3.20 3.05
N ASP A 366 8.35 -3.42 1.75
CA ASP A 366 7.56 -4.45 1.12
C ASP A 366 8.32 -5.79 1.16
N ASP A 367 7.97 -6.67 2.10
CA ASP A 367 8.56 -8.00 2.26
C ASP A 367 7.94 -9.05 1.32
N THR A 368 6.78 -8.77 0.76
CA THR A 368 5.95 -9.72 0.00
C THR A 368 5.99 -9.47 -1.50
N GLY A 369 6.47 -8.31 -1.93
CA GLY A 369 6.51 -7.91 -3.34
C GLY A 369 5.13 -7.55 -3.89
N ASP A 370 4.18 -7.19 -3.01
CA ASP A 370 2.83 -6.81 -3.39
C ASP A 370 2.65 -5.30 -3.63
N GLY A 371 3.72 -4.53 -3.43
CA GLY A 371 3.72 -3.09 -3.62
C GLY A 371 3.13 -2.30 -2.46
N VAL A 372 2.91 -2.94 -1.31
CA VAL A 372 2.46 -2.31 -0.07
C VAL A 372 3.48 -2.57 1.04
N PRO A 373 3.90 -1.55 1.79
CA PRO A 373 4.80 -1.76 2.91
C PRO A 373 4.20 -2.71 3.95
N ASN A 374 4.96 -3.73 4.31
CA ASN A 374 4.62 -4.61 5.42
C ASN A 374 5.02 -3.93 6.73
N THR A 375 4.04 -3.53 7.52
CA THR A 375 4.24 -3.00 8.86
C THR A 375 3.32 -3.72 9.85
N LEU A 376 3.75 -3.82 11.11
CA LEU A 376 2.86 -4.34 12.16
C LEU A 376 1.66 -3.42 12.39
N ALA A 377 1.80 -2.12 12.09
CA ALA A 377 0.70 -1.16 12.18
C ALA A 377 -0.42 -1.44 11.16
N ASN A 378 -0.07 -1.98 9.99
CA ASN A 378 -1.03 -2.37 8.95
C ASN A 378 -1.60 -3.79 9.16
N GLY A 379 -1.26 -4.45 10.29
CA GLY A 379 -1.75 -5.79 10.61
C GLY A 379 -1.04 -6.93 9.88
N GLY A 380 -0.04 -6.62 9.04
CA GLY A 380 0.72 -7.62 8.28
C GLY A 380 1.91 -8.20 9.04
N PRO A 381 2.34 -9.43 8.67
CA PRO A 381 3.58 -10.00 9.17
C PRO A 381 4.79 -9.24 8.60
N ILE A 382 5.88 -9.21 9.36
CA ILE A 382 7.15 -8.60 8.93
C ILE A 382 8.33 -9.54 9.14
N ASN A 383 9.38 -9.38 8.35
CA ASN A 383 10.69 -9.93 8.65
C ASN A 383 11.44 -8.97 9.60
N LEU A 384 12.15 -9.51 10.59
CA LEU A 384 12.94 -8.71 11.51
C LEU A 384 14.34 -8.42 10.96
N ASP A 385 14.87 -9.27 10.08
CA ASP A 385 16.20 -9.16 9.51
C ASP A 385 16.27 -8.33 8.21
N ARG A 386 15.38 -7.38 8.04
CA ARG A 386 15.34 -6.47 6.88
C ARG A 386 16.12 -5.18 7.13
N PRO A 387 16.69 -4.54 6.10
CA PRO A 387 17.38 -3.28 6.26
C PRO A 387 16.42 -2.17 6.68
N LEU A 388 16.92 -1.18 7.40
CA LEU A 388 16.17 0.06 7.64
C LEU A 388 16.23 0.94 6.40
N VAL A 389 15.08 1.53 6.02
CA VAL A 389 14.96 2.42 4.87
C VAL A 389 14.56 3.83 5.33
N GLY A 390 15.04 4.84 4.60
CA GLY A 390 14.68 6.24 4.84
C GLY A 390 15.41 6.89 6.03
N GLY A 391 16.41 6.24 6.60
CA GLY A 391 17.18 6.77 7.73
C GLY A 391 16.88 6.07 9.05
N PRO A 392 17.22 6.68 10.19
CA PRO A 392 16.94 6.10 11.51
C PRO A 392 15.45 5.95 11.74
N PRO A 393 15.02 4.89 12.46
CA PRO A 393 13.61 4.68 12.79
C PRO A 393 12.99 5.86 13.54
N ALA A 394 11.68 6.01 13.42
CA ALA A 394 10.94 7.00 14.21
C ALA A 394 11.11 6.69 15.71
N GLY A 395 11.39 7.72 16.51
CA GLY A 395 11.62 7.59 17.94
C GLY A 395 13.10 7.50 18.34
N VAL A 396 13.99 7.02 17.47
CA VAL A 396 15.44 6.88 17.78
C VAL A 396 16.08 8.18 18.31
N ALA A 397 15.59 9.34 17.89
CA ALA A 397 16.08 10.61 18.42
C ALA A 397 15.72 10.83 19.90
N ASP A 398 14.57 10.33 20.33
CA ASP A 398 14.14 10.38 21.73
C ASP A 398 14.95 9.42 22.60
N GLU A 399 15.12 8.19 22.15
CA GLU A 399 15.93 7.19 22.85
C GLU A 399 17.39 7.67 22.97
N ALA A 400 17.96 8.18 21.86
CA ALA A 400 19.33 8.72 21.86
C ALA A 400 19.47 9.95 22.77
N GLY A 401 18.49 10.84 22.79
CA GLY A 401 18.48 12.02 23.67
C GLY A 401 18.42 11.66 25.15
N LEU A 402 17.60 10.66 25.51
CA LEU A 402 17.56 10.13 26.87
C LEU A 402 18.92 9.56 27.29
N LEU A 403 19.51 8.69 26.49
CA LEU A 403 20.82 8.07 26.79
C LEU A 403 21.92 9.13 26.91
N ALA A 404 21.97 10.09 25.98
CA ALA A 404 22.92 11.21 26.06
C ALA A 404 22.77 12.02 27.36
N TYR A 405 21.52 12.21 27.81
CA TYR A 405 21.26 12.87 29.08
C TYR A 405 21.72 12.04 30.29
N LEU A 406 21.42 10.75 30.31
CA LEU A 406 21.86 9.83 31.38
C LEU A 406 23.39 9.80 31.48
N ASP A 407 24.09 9.73 30.33
CA ASP A 407 25.55 9.75 30.27
C ASP A 407 26.12 11.07 30.80
N SER A 408 25.58 12.21 30.36
CA SER A 408 26.05 13.54 30.81
C SER A 408 25.77 13.80 32.30
N SER A 409 24.72 13.18 32.85
CA SER A 409 24.34 13.25 34.25
C SER A 409 24.99 12.14 35.10
N HIS A 410 25.94 11.37 34.52
CA HIS A 410 26.63 10.27 35.18
C HIS A 410 25.70 9.22 35.82
N ARG A 411 24.56 8.97 35.19
CA ARG A 411 23.60 7.94 35.63
C ARG A 411 24.03 6.58 35.09
N SER A 412 24.21 5.62 36.00
CA SER A 412 24.57 4.25 35.62
C SER A 412 23.34 3.48 35.15
N TYR A 413 23.47 2.79 34.01
CA TYR A 413 22.46 1.91 33.46
C TYR A 413 23.09 0.76 32.67
N GLU A 414 22.38 -0.35 32.57
CA GLU A 414 22.60 -1.38 31.54
C GLU A 414 21.66 -1.14 30.37
N LEU A 415 22.06 -1.55 29.18
CA LEU A 415 21.30 -1.30 27.96
C LEU A 415 21.02 -2.59 27.19
N THR A 416 19.77 -2.77 26.79
CA THR A 416 19.32 -3.87 25.94
C THR A 416 18.24 -3.38 24.97
N THR A 417 17.74 -4.28 24.13
CA THR A 417 16.54 -4.08 23.32
C THR A 417 15.43 -5.04 23.76
N ASP A 418 14.19 -4.74 23.41
CA ASP A 418 13.05 -5.65 23.54
C ASP A 418 13.33 -6.99 22.84
N LEU A 419 13.92 -6.96 21.62
CA LEU A 419 14.33 -8.17 20.90
C LEU A 419 15.46 -8.92 21.63
N GLY A 420 16.40 -8.21 22.26
CA GLY A 420 17.43 -8.83 23.12
C GLY A 420 16.83 -9.55 24.33
N LEU A 421 15.79 -8.99 24.95
CA LEU A 421 15.04 -9.68 26.01
C LEU A 421 14.36 -10.95 25.47
N ILE A 422 13.69 -10.86 24.33
CA ILE A 422 12.97 -11.96 23.67
C ILE A 422 13.94 -13.09 23.28
N SER A 423 15.05 -12.75 22.62
CA SER A 423 16.05 -13.72 22.18
C SER A 423 16.93 -14.25 23.31
N GLY A 424 16.93 -13.56 24.43
CA GLY A 424 17.77 -13.85 25.57
C GLY A 424 19.23 -13.45 25.39
N VAL A 425 19.51 -12.48 24.54
CA VAL A 425 20.85 -11.91 24.30
C VAL A 425 21.02 -10.61 25.10
N GLY A 426 22.12 -10.49 25.83
CA GLY A 426 22.43 -9.31 26.63
C GLY A 426 21.75 -9.30 28.02
N PRO A 427 21.66 -8.11 28.66
CA PRO A 427 21.08 -7.93 29.98
C PRO A 427 19.60 -8.34 30.06
N ARG A 428 19.15 -8.80 31.22
CA ARG A 428 17.80 -9.31 31.48
C ARG A 428 17.10 -8.51 32.56
N LEU A 429 15.76 -8.61 32.63
CA LEU A 429 14.96 -7.93 33.69
C LEU A 429 15.45 -8.30 35.09
N ARG A 430 15.71 -9.59 35.32
CA ARG A 430 16.14 -10.10 36.63
C ARG A 430 17.54 -9.56 37.01
N GLY A 431 17.65 -9.07 38.23
CA GLY A 431 18.90 -8.51 38.76
C GLY A 431 18.91 -6.99 38.78
N HIS A 432 17.98 -6.34 38.12
CA HIS A 432 17.81 -4.89 38.16
C HIS A 432 16.72 -4.47 39.14
N ALA A 433 16.90 -3.33 39.79
CA ALA A 433 15.89 -2.70 40.64
C ALA A 433 14.82 -1.98 39.81
N ALA A 434 15.19 -1.47 38.64
CA ALA A 434 14.28 -0.81 37.74
C ALA A 434 14.53 -1.13 36.27
N VAL A 435 13.47 -0.97 35.46
CA VAL A 435 13.49 -1.05 34.00
C VAL A 435 12.93 0.27 33.45
N ALA A 436 13.68 0.92 32.57
CA ALA A 436 13.25 2.10 31.83
C ALA A 436 12.98 1.72 30.36
N LEU A 437 11.72 1.77 29.93
CA LEU A 437 11.33 1.64 28.53
C LEU A 437 11.55 3.00 27.87
N ALA A 438 12.63 3.11 27.10
CA ALA A 438 13.14 4.40 26.64
C ALA A 438 12.34 5.03 25.49
N GLY A 439 11.47 4.27 24.86
CA GLY A 439 10.65 4.70 23.74
C GLY A 439 9.29 4.01 23.69
N SER A 440 8.65 4.07 22.55
CA SER A 440 7.33 3.47 22.34
C SER A 440 7.44 1.96 22.11
N GLU A 441 7.32 1.17 23.16
CA GLU A 441 7.25 -0.30 23.13
C GLU A 441 5.88 -0.77 22.66
N ARG A 442 5.55 -0.56 21.37
CA ARG A 442 4.17 -0.75 20.88
C ARG A 442 3.73 -2.21 20.85
N TRP A 443 4.64 -3.10 20.49
CA TRP A 443 4.38 -4.53 20.34
C TRP A 443 5.31 -5.34 21.23
N LEU A 444 4.73 -6.25 21.99
CA LEU A 444 5.48 -7.25 22.75
C LEU A 444 4.80 -8.62 22.61
N PRO A 445 5.58 -9.72 22.60
CA PRO A 445 5.00 -11.04 22.80
C PRO A 445 4.27 -11.13 24.14
N PRO A 446 3.16 -11.89 24.23
CA PRO A 446 2.45 -12.09 25.49
C PRO A 446 3.32 -12.61 26.64
N SER A 447 4.34 -13.44 26.32
CA SER A 447 5.33 -13.94 27.29
C SER A 447 6.12 -12.80 27.92
N GLU A 448 6.60 -11.85 27.11
CA GLU A 448 7.40 -10.72 27.59
C GLU A 448 6.55 -9.71 28.38
N SER A 449 5.32 -9.48 27.92
CA SER A 449 4.34 -8.68 28.67
C SER A 449 4.05 -9.29 30.04
N ALA A 450 3.90 -10.61 30.12
CA ALA A 450 3.71 -11.33 31.38
C ALA A 450 4.97 -11.30 32.25
N ALA A 451 6.17 -11.44 31.67
CA ALA A 451 7.45 -11.36 32.39
C ALA A 451 7.64 -9.96 33.00
N LEU A 452 7.37 -8.89 32.23
CA LEU A 452 7.44 -7.51 32.73
C LEU A 452 6.44 -7.26 33.86
N ARG A 453 5.20 -7.72 33.70
CA ARG A 453 4.18 -7.64 34.78
C ARG A 453 4.60 -8.40 36.03
N SER A 454 5.13 -9.62 35.88
CA SER A 454 5.63 -10.43 37.01
C SER A 454 6.83 -9.76 37.71
N TYR A 455 7.72 -9.14 36.94
CA TYR A 455 8.83 -8.38 37.48
C TYR A 455 8.35 -7.23 38.38
N VAL A 456 7.35 -6.45 37.91
CA VAL A 456 6.79 -5.35 38.70
C VAL A 456 6.08 -5.89 39.94
N THR A 457 5.21 -6.91 39.82
CA THR A 457 4.46 -7.45 40.95
C THR A 457 5.36 -8.04 42.05
N ALA A 458 6.59 -8.44 41.67
CA ALA A 458 7.62 -8.93 42.61
C ALA A 458 8.50 -7.82 43.21
N GLY A 459 8.12 -6.54 43.06
CA GLY A 459 8.85 -5.40 43.65
C GLY A 459 9.74 -4.62 42.70
N GLY A 460 9.83 -5.01 41.42
CA GLY A 460 10.54 -4.25 40.39
C GLY A 460 9.85 -2.91 40.06
N ARG A 461 10.59 -1.98 39.51
CA ARG A 461 10.06 -0.66 39.13
C ARG A 461 10.18 -0.46 37.64
N VAL A 462 9.14 0.10 37.02
CA VAL A 462 9.11 0.38 35.58
C VAL A 462 8.87 1.86 35.35
N LEU A 463 9.72 2.46 34.50
CA LEU A 463 9.52 3.78 33.93
C LEU A 463 9.17 3.61 32.44
N SER A 464 7.98 3.99 32.03
CA SER A 464 7.51 3.97 30.63
C SER A 464 7.56 5.38 30.06
N LEU A 465 8.38 5.61 29.02
CA LEU A 465 8.62 6.93 28.43
C LEU A 465 8.02 7.10 27.02
N GLY A 466 7.34 6.11 26.54
CA GLY A 466 6.79 6.12 25.18
C GLY A 466 5.28 6.26 25.11
N VAL A 467 4.78 6.73 23.99
CA VAL A 467 3.35 6.76 23.70
C VAL A 467 2.89 5.44 23.10
N ASP A 468 1.63 5.04 23.39
CA ASP A 468 0.97 3.86 22.85
C ASP A 468 1.75 2.56 23.13
N SER A 469 2.45 2.52 24.27
CA SER A 469 3.31 1.42 24.69
C SER A 469 2.53 0.27 25.31
N LEU A 470 3.06 -0.97 25.19
CA LEU A 470 2.60 -2.18 25.88
C LEU A 470 1.14 -2.59 25.60
N ARG A 471 0.57 -2.14 24.49
CA ARG A 471 -0.86 -2.34 24.19
C ARG A 471 -1.15 -3.38 23.13
N ARG A 472 -0.14 -3.86 22.42
CA ARG A 472 -0.31 -4.81 21.31
C ARG A 472 0.52 -6.06 21.52
N GLY A 473 -0.13 -7.19 21.25
CA GLY A 473 0.56 -8.47 21.18
C GLY A 473 1.14 -8.72 19.78
N VAL A 474 2.17 -9.56 19.73
CA VAL A 474 2.76 -10.08 18.49
C VAL A 474 3.36 -11.46 18.76
N THR A 475 3.39 -12.32 17.77
CA THR A 475 4.07 -13.62 17.86
C THR A 475 5.43 -13.55 17.17
N ILE A 476 6.51 -13.87 17.88
CA ILE A 476 7.84 -14.00 17.28
C ILE A 476 8.09 -15.46 16.93
N ALA A 477 8.41 -15.72 15.65
CA ALA A 477 8.73 -17.05 15.13
C ALA A 477 9.98 -16.96 14.26
N GLY A 478 11.11 -17.36 14.81
CA GLY A 478 12.42 -17.16 14.19
C GLY A 478 12.70 -15.68 13.97
N ASN A 479 12.98 -15.29 12.73
CA ASN A 479 13.21 -13.90 12.34
C ASN A 479 11.95 -13.15 11.85
N ARG A 480 10.75 -13.61 12.21
CA ARG A 480 9.49 -13.00 11.79
C ARG A 480 8.64 -12.58 12.99
N ALA A 481 8.00 -11.43 12.85
CA ALA A 481 6.93 -10.99 13.75
C ALA A 481 5.59 -11.17 13.03
N LEU A 482 4.67 -11.91 13.65
CA LEU A 482 3.42 -12.41 13.07
C LEU A 482 2.25 -12.02 13.96
N ASN A 483 1.04 -11.99 13.38
CA ASN A 483 -0.22 -11.83 14.10
C ASN A 483 -0.24 -10.62 15.07
N PRO A 484 0.10 -9.40 14.61
CA PRO A 484 0.00 -8.23 15.46
C PRO A 484 -1.46 -7.98 15.84
N THR A 485 -1.69 -7.71 17.13
CA THR A 485 -3.05 -7.40 17.61
C THR A 485 -3.33 -5.91 17.53
N PRO A 486 -4.60 -5.50 17.40
CA PRO A 486 -5.02 -4.12 17.62
C PRO A 486 -4.63 -3.64 19.03
N PRO A 487 -4.53 -2.30 19.26
CA PRO A 487 -4.24 -1.80 20.60
C PRO A 487 -5.35 -2.16 21.59
N SER A 488 -4.97 -2.76 22.70
CA SER A 488 -5.85 -3.00 23.83
C SER A 488 -6.25 -1.67 24.50
N ALA A 489 -7.40 -1.61 25.13
CA ALA A 489 -7.80 -0.47 25.95
C ALA A 489 -6.89 -0.31 27.18
N THR A 490 -6.39 -1.42 27.72
CA THR A 490 -5.47 -1.47 28.85
C THR A 490 -4.12 -1.98 28.38
N ASP A 491 -3.04 -1.39 28.84
CA ASP A 491 -1.69 -1.88 28.59
C ASP A 491 -1.36 -3.13 29.45
N ALA A 492 -0.18 -3.70 29.25
CA ALA A 492 0.26 -4.90 29.97
C ALA A 492 0.45 -4.68 31.48
N LEU A 493 0.63 -3.45 31.95
CA LEU A 493 0.84 -3.11 33.36
C LEU A 493 -0.44 -2.62 34.06
N GLY A 494 -1.51 -2.38 33.29
CA GLY A 494 -2.83 -2.04 33.82
C GLY A 494 -3.23 -0.58 33.63
N ALA A 495 -2.43 0.26 33.02
CA ALA A 495 -2.86 1.61 32.68
C ALA A 495 -3.82 1.62 31.48
N HIS A 496 -4.76 2.55 31.48
CA HIS A 496 -5.66 2.86 30.36
C HIS A 496 -5.22 4.15 29.68
N PRO A 497 -4.30 4.11 28.73
CA PRO A 497 -3.86 5.32 28.04
C PRO A 497 -4.95 5.82 27.09
N GLY A 498 -5.18 7.12 27.10
CA GLY A 498 -6.05 7.81 26.16
C GLY A 498 -5.38 8.08 24.81
N GLY A 499 -6.08 8.78 23.93
CA GLY A 499 -5.47 9.34 22.72
C GLY A 499 -4.51 10.48 23.06
N LEU A 500 -3.64 10.84 22.10
CA LEU A 500 -2.80 12.03 22.22
C LEU A 500 -3.67 13.26 22.43
N ALA A 501 -3.36 14.04 23.46
CA ALA A 501 -4.05 15.25 23.82
C ALA A 501 -3.10 16.45 23.80
N SER A 502 -3.62 17.63 23.48
CA SER A 502 -2.89 18.89 23.60
C SER A 502 -3.33 19.60 24.88
N LYS A 503 -2.36 20.10 25.66
CA LYS A 503 -2.68 21.00 26.77
C LYS A 503 -2.85 22.42 26.25
N THR A 504 -4.02 22.97 26.33
CA THR A 504 -4.30 24.37 25.99
C THR A 504 -3.77 25.25 27.11
N ALA A 505 -2.64 25.93 26.90
CA ALA A 505 -2.08 26.98 27.76
C ALA A 505 -2.04 26.74 29.30
N ALA A 506 -2.70 25.69 29.81
CA ALA A 506 -2.73 25.37 31.24
C ALA A 506 -1.45 24.61 31.65
N PRO A 507 -0.77 25.02 32.70
CA PRO A 507 0.37 24.27 33.23
C PRO A 507 -0.10 22.89 33.72
N VAL A 508 0.78 21.89 33.58
CA VAL A 508 0.61 20.62 34.26
C VAL A 508 0.93 20.84 35.74
N THR A 509 0.00 20.52 36.60
CA THR A 509 0.12 20.67 38.05
C THR A 509 0.11 19.33 38.76
N VAL A 510 0.88 19.21 39.82
CA VAL A 510 0.90 18.02 40.65
C VAL A 510 -0.42 17.92 41.41
N THR A 511 -1.09 16.77 41.29
CA THR A 511 -2.37 16.50 41.96
C THR A 511 -2.20 15.58 43.15
N SER A 512 -1.19 14.69 43.12
CA SER A 512 -0.77 13.85 44.26
C SER A 512 0.70 13.46 44.08
N ASP A 513 1.44 13.22 45.17
CA ASP A 513 2.86 12.84 45.13
C ASP A 513 3.28 11.95 46.31
N ALA A 514 2.60 10.83 46.54
CA ALA A 514 2.99 9.89 47.60
C ALA A 514 4.30 9.15 47.28
N LEU A 515 4.64 8.99 46.01
CA LEU A 515 5.90 8.36 45.59
C LEU A 515 7.10 9.34 45.57
N GLY A 516 6.86 10.64 45.68
CA GLY A 516 7.90 11.67 45.61
C GLY A 516 8.45 11.91 44.19
N LEU A 517 7.64 11.67 43.18
CA LEU A 517 8.04 11.85 41.76
C LEU A 517 8.28 13.31 41.37
N PHE A 518 7.68 14.24 42.11
CA PHE A 518 7.69 15.67 41.80
C PHE A 518 8.43 16.52 42.84
N THR A 519 9.10 15.89 43.81
CA THR A 519 9.86 16.60 44.82
C THR A 519 10.94 17.46 44.22
N GLY A 520 10.86 18.79 44.39
CA GLY A 520 11.78 19.75 43.81
C GLY A 520 11.50 20.09 42.32
N VAL A 521 10.49 19.51 41.70
CA VAL A 521 10.10 19.79 40.32
C VAL A 521 9.04 20.92 40.31
N GLY A 522 9.43 22.10 39.83
CA GLY A 522 8.53 23.28 39.92
C GLY A 522 7.34 23.26 38.97
N ALA A 523 7.54 22.79 37.75
CA ALA A 523 6.51 22.76 36.70
C ALA A 523 6.73 21.56 35.78
N PRO A 524 6.18 20.37 36.12
CA PRO A 524 6.34 19.18 35.27
C PRO A 524 5.79 19.44 33.86
N LEU A 525 6.51 19.02 32.85
CA LEU A 525 6.15 19.16 31.43
C LEU A 525 5.87 20.61 30.96
N ALA A 526 6.55 21.60 31.53
CA ALA A 526 6.31 23.03 31.18
C ALA A 526 6.58 23.31 29.68
N GLY A 527 7.58 22.66 29.10
CA GLY A 527 7.95 22.82 27.68
C GLY A 527 7.11 22.04 26.67
N PHE A 528 6.16 21.20 27.12
CA PHE A 528 5.42 20.27 26.25
C PHE A 528 3.99 20.71 26.01
N GLN A 529 3.50 20.53 24.78
CA GLN A 529 2.12 20.83 24.40
C GLN A 529 1.28 19.55 24.16
N THR A 530 1.92 18.43 23.90
CA THR A 530 1.26 17.15 23.56
C THR A 530 1.70 16.06 24.51
N TYR A 531 0.77 15.23 24.93
CA TYR A 531 1.01 14.08 25.81
C TYR A 531 -0.08 13.02 25.61
N GLN A 532 0.19 11.80 26.05
CA GLN A 532 -0.80 10.74 26.15
C GLN A 532 -1.29 10.66 27.61
N PRO A 533 -2.56 11.00 27.91
CA PRO A 533 -3.07 10.91 29.27
C PRO A 533 -3.29 9.47 29.70
N VAL A 534 -3.16 9.19 31.00
CA VAL A 534 -3.65 7.97 31.62
C VAL A 534 -5.03 8.24 32.18
N LEU A 535 -6.05 7.57 31.61
CA LEU A 535 -7.46 7.78 31.97
C LEU A 535 -7.85 7.06 33.26
N ALA A 536 -7.26 5.89 33.49
CA ALA A 536 -7.47 5.06 34.65
C ALA A 536 -6.33 4.06 34.83
N VAL A 537 -6.24 3.45 35.98
CA VAL A 537 -5.41 2.29 36.28
C VAL A 537 -6.30 1.15 36.76
N ALA A 538 -6.21 -0.01 36.11
CA ALA A 538 -7.01 -1.19 36.44
C ALA A 538 -6.56 -1.81 37.78
N ALA A 539 -7.49 -2.33 38.52
CA ALA A 539 -7.18 -3.08 39.74
C ALA A 539 -6.26 -4.29 39.43
N PRO A 540 -5.31 -4.67 40.30
CA PRO A 540 -5.09 -4.12 41.65
C PRO A 540 -4.23 -2.85 41.71
N GLY A 541 -3.87 -2.23 40.54
CA GLY A 541 -3.07 -1.02 40.49
C GLY A 541 -3.75 0.15 41.23
N ARG A 542 -2.94 0.96 41.93
CA ARG A 542 -3.42 2.13 42.68
C ARG A 542 -2.56 3.33 42.37
N VAL A 543 -3.21 4.39 41.90
CA VAL A 543 -2.52 5.67 41.64
C VAL A 543 -2.07 6.29 42.95
N GLU A 544 -0.79 6.63 43.05
CA GLU A 544 -0.15 7.22 44.23
C GLU A 544 0.41 8.61 43.95
N SER A 545 0.89 8.85 42.72
CA SER A 545 1.38 10.15 42.30
C SER A 545 0.80 10.50 40.95
N SER A 546 0.43 11.73 40.72
CA SER A 546 -0.09 12.19 39.46
C SER A 546 0.09 13.70 39.23
N ALA A 547 0.25 14.08 37.94
CA ALA A 547 0.25 15.44 37.51
C ALA A 547 -0.61 15.60 36.25
N ALA A 548 -1.49 16.60 36.24
CA ALA A 548 -2.46 16.81 35.18
C ALA A 548 -2.53 18.28 34.74
N PRO A 549 -2.89 18.58 33.49
CA PRO A 549 -3.33 19.90 33.10
C PRO A 549 -4.68 20.22 33.75
N SER A 550 -4.95 21.49 34.00
CA SER A 550 -6.22 21.92 34.62
C SER A 550 -7.43 21.38 33.84
N GLY A 551 -8.29 20.64 34.54
CA GLY A 551 -9.48 20.01 33.94
C GLY A 551 -9.21 18.82 33.01
N GLY A 552 -7.97 18.36 32.88
CA GLY A 552 -7.58 17.23 32.05
C GLY A 552 -7.24 15.97 32.85
N SER A 553 -7.11 14.85 32.15
CA SER A 553 -6.59 13.60 32.72
C SER A 553 -5.08 13.67 32.96
N PRO A 554 -4.53 12.90 33.91
CA PRO A 554 -3.11 12.94 34.23
C PRO A 554 -2.20 12.68 33.03
N ALA A 555 -1.20 13.55 32.88
CA ALA A 555 -0.13 13.40 31.89
C ALA A 555 1.04 12.53 32.41
N ILE A 556 1.18 12.47 33.74
CA ILE A 556 2.17 11.66 34.45
C ILE A 556 1.42 10.93 35.55
N VAL A 557 1.63 9.61 35.64
CA VAL A 557 1.02 8.78 36.68
C VAL A 557 2.07 7.82 37.24
N GLY A 558 2.21 7.84 38.57
CA GLY A 558 2.90 6.82 39.32
C GLY A 558 1.91 5.96 40.10
N TYR A 559 1.99 4.65 39.99
CA TYR A 559 1.06 3.73 40.65
C TYR A 559 1.76 2.47 41.14
N GLY A 560 1.23 1.95 42.26
CA GLY A 560 1.65 0.65 42.79
C GLY A 560 1.01 -0.48 42.00
N LEU A 561 1.78 -1.56 41.74
CA LEU A 561 1.30 -2.80 41.16
C LEU A 561 1.99 -3.99 41.83
N GLY A 562 1.26 -4.70 42.71
CA GLY A 562 1.87 -5.66 43.66
C GLY A 562 2.81 -4.93 44.60
N ASP A 563 4.05 -5.44 44.76
CA ASP A 563 5.09 -4.82 45.58
C ASP A 563 5.93 -3.78 44.81
N GLY A 564 5.66 -3.59 43.53
CA GLY A 564 6.42 -2.71 42.66
C GLY A 564 5.71 -1.43 42.26
N ILE A 565 6.38 -0.61 41.49
CA ILE A 565 5.93 0.72 41.08
C ILE A 565 6.03 0.84 39.53
N VAL A 566 5.02 1.43 38.94
CA VAL A 566 5.03 1.87 37.53
C VAL A 566 4.94 3.39 37.48
N VAL A 567 5.79 4.01 36.68
CA VAL A 567 5.70 5.44 36.34
C VAL A 567 5.44 5.53 34.83
N ASP A 568 4.32 6.05 34.45
CA ASP A 568 3.93 6.24 33.05
C ASP A 568 4.01 7.72 32.66
N LEU A 569 4.79 8.00 31.62
CA LEU A 569 5.10 9.33 31.14
C LEU A 569 5.07 9.33 29.60
N GLY A 570 3.88 9.36 29.03
CA GLY A 570 3.64 9.31 27.59
C GLY A 570 3.81 10.68 26.93
N VAL A 571 5.03 11.19 26.78
CA VAL A 571 5.32 12.48 26.17
C VAL A 571 6.18 12.33 24.91
N PRO A 572 5.61 12.53 23.71
CA PRO A 572 6.40 12.51 22.48
C PRO A 572 7.50 13.59 22.51
N GLY A 573 8.70 13.25 22.10
CA GLY A 573 9.83 14.17 22.03
C GLY A 573 10.51 14.46 23.37
N LEU A 574 10.14 13.77 24.47
CA LEU A 574 10.73 14.02 25.78
C LEU A 574 12.23 13.83 25.81
N GLY A 575 12.74 12.70 25.29
CA GLY A 575 14.16 12.38 25.29
C GLY A 575 14.96 13.39 24.49
N ALA A 576 14.51 13.75 23.31
CA ALA A 576 15.17 14.76 22.46
C ALA A 576 15.20 16.15 23.13
N ALA A 577 14.16 16.51 23.90
CA ALA A 577 14.06 17.79 24.62
C ALA A 577 15.02 17.88 25.82
N LEU A 578 15.52 16.79 26.38
CA LEU A 578 16.43 16.77 27.52
C LEU A 578 17.72 17.58 27.27
N SER A 579 18.12 17.76 26.03
CA SER A 579 19.27 18.60 25.68
C SER A 579 19.06 20.09 25.98
N GLY A 580 17.82 20.59 25.93
CA GLY A 580 17.48 22.03 26.04
C GLY A 580 16.48 22.39 27.14
N ASP A 581 15.60 21.47 27.56
CA ASP A 581 14.51 21.73 28.50
C ASP A 581 14.92 21.42 29.96
N ALA A 582 15.02 22.45 30.79
CA ALA A 582 15.41 22.32 32.19
C ALA A 582 14.32 21.61 33.03
N SER A 583 13.02 21.82 32.72
CA SER A 583 11.94 21.19 33.44
C SER A 583 11.86 19.69 33.18
N ALA A 584 12.12 19.29 31.93
CA ALA A 584 12.23 17.89 31.55
C ALA A 584 13.38 17.19 32.28
N ARG A 585 14.54 17.84 32.37
CA ARG A 585 15.69 17.31 33.12
C ARG A 585 15.38 17.13 34.60
N GLN A 586 14.83 18.14 35.27
CA GLN A 586 14.45 18.06 36.67
C GLN A 586 13.47 16.91 36.93
N LEU A 587 12.49 16.77 36.07
CA LEU A 587 11.51 15.68 36.15
C LEU A 587 12.15 14.30 36.01
N ILE A 588 12.99 14.12 34.98
CA ILE A 588 13.67 12.83 34.75
C ILE A 588 14.65 12.52 35.89
N ASP A 589 15.40 13.51 36.39
CA ASP A 589 16.31 13.31 37.54
C ASP A 589 15.57 12.83 38.79
N GLN A 590 14.42 13.42 39.09
CA GLN A 590 13.65 13.05 40.26
C GLN A 590 13.00 11.65 40.08
N ILE A 591 12.39 11.40 38.92
CA ILE A 591 11.83 10.07 38.63
C ILE A 591 12.93 9.00 38.68
N TRP A 592 14.09 9.25 38.04
CA TRP A 592 15.22 8.33 38.07
C TRP A 592 15.67 8.02 39.49
N THR A 593 15.74 9.04 40.34
CA THR A 593 16.10 8.88 41.77
C THR A 593 15.10 7.99 42.49
N VAL A 594 13.80 8.12 42.18
CA VAL A 594 12.76 7.27 42.79
C VAL A 594 12.84 5.84 42.27
N VAL A 595 12.96 5.64 40.96
CA VAL A 595 12.91 4.29 40.38
C VAL A 595 14.21 3.50 40.60
N SER A 596 15.38 4.15 40.76
CA SER A 596 16.67 3.48 40.95
C SER A 596 16.98 3.05 42.40
N LYS A 597 16.11 3.41 43.37
CA LYS A 597 16.26 2.97 44.78
C LYS A 597 16.07 1.47 44.90
#